data_bac1de646602a029080e6bdb4cf33172
#
_entry.id   bac1de646602a029080e6bdb4cf33172
#
_cell.length_a   1.000
_cell.length_b   1.000
_cell.length_c   1.000
_cell.angle_alpha   90.00
_cell.angle_beta   90.00
_cell.angle_gamma   90.00
#
_symmetry.space_group_name_H-M   'P 1'
#
loop_
_entity.id
_entity.type
_entity.pdbx_description
1 polymer ?
#
loop_
_entity_poly.entity_id
_entity_poly.type
_entity_poly.pdbx_seq_one_letter_code
_entity_poly.pdbx_strand_id
1 'polypeptide(L)'
;GIPLCLGMHGEMTTGQKNNPLYVLEAIRRTGKKLSIFCNVGCIKVPKAESRLYALLEDSIHEVRMPNYTNNFHPKLWVLQYHNIHDGRVLIKIVTLSRNLTFDQSMDVAVDMDGFVGSTINPKNQPIADLLTFVSQFDSNKNRYKQLIENVRRVERFNLLDCFDDYEFHPFGIYGKNDNGIKKVSTKEHHKTPREMFRDCYALFVVSPFLSETVIGDLLDDYSKSPESGPVKRCLITRDTSVTKRIYDAFNRREGDGIWVINPALSSNDALEDGDTFGYASRDIHAKV
;
A
#
# COMPACT_ATOMS: atom_id res chain seq x y z
N GLY A 1 -0.38 -4.63 -11.82
CA GLY A 1 0.28 -5.89 -11.43
C GLY A 1 -0.12 -7.08 -12.26
N ILE A 2 -1.37 -7.49 -12.23
CA ILE A 2 -1.82 -8.69 -12.98
C ILE A 2 -1.71 -8.49 -14.50
N PRO A 3 -2.11 -7.36 -15.10
CA PRO A 3 -1.81 -7.09 -16.51
C PRO A 3 -0.33 -7.15 -16.82
N LEU A 4 0.52 -6.75 -15.91
CA LEU A 4 1.97 -6.83 -15.99
C LEU A 4 2.44 -8.27 -16.16
N CYS A 5 2.01 -9.17 -15.28
CA CYS A 5 2.38 -10.58 -15.32
C CYS A 5 1.89 -11.27 -16.61
N LEU A 6 0.75 -10.85 -17.16
CA LEU A 6 0.21 -11.35 -18.42
C LEU A 6 0.88 -10.75 -19.66
N GLY A 7 1.41 -9.51 -19.54
CA GLY A 7 2.13 -8.81 -20.62
C GLY A 7 3.61 -9.22 -20.76
N MET A 8 4.24 -9.75 -19.70
CA MET A 8 5.63 -10.23 -19.72
C MET A 8 5.83 -11.52 -20.52
N HIS A 9 4.85 -11.95 -21.27
CA HIS A 9 4.86 -13.18 -22.06
C HIS A 9 5.89 -13.19 -23.20
N GLY A 10 6.52 -12.05 -23.53
CA GLY A 10 7.51 -11.93 -24.59
C GLY A 10 8.97 -12.21 -24.18
N GLU A 11 9.30 -12.20 -22.90
CA GLU A 11 10.70 -12.21 -22.42
C GLU A 11 11.11 -13.46 -21.62
N MET A 12 10.29 -14.48 -21.55
CA MET A 12 10.67 -15.73 -20.88
C MET A 12 11.65 -16.54 -21.76
N THR A 13 12.79 -16.80 -21.17
CA THR A 13 13.96 -17.51 -21.69
C THR A 13 13.67 -18.72 -22.58
N THR A 14 14.55 -18.90 -23.56
CA THR A 14 14.57 -19.74 -24.74
C THR A 14 14.34 -21.27 -24.60
N GLY A 15 13.98 -21.78 -23.43
CA GLY A 15 13.80 -23.23 -23.23
C GLY A 15 12.36 -23.72 -23.02
N GLN A 16 11.45 -22.84 -22.57
CA GLN A 16 10.04 -23.18 -22.32
C GLN A 16 9.11 -22.23 -23.06
N LYS A 17 9.35 -22.07 -24.37
CA LYS A 17 8.56 -21.16 -25.19
C LYS A 17 7.08 -21.53 -25.15
N ASN A 18 6.34 -20.74 -24.37
CA ASN A 18 5.06 -20.23 -24.77
C ASN A 18 4.00 -21.26 -25.17
N ASN A 19 3.78 -22.27 -24.33
CA ASN A 19 2.52 -22.95 -24.45
C ASN A 19 1.46 -22.10 -23.71
N PRO A 20 0.54 -21.41 -24.42
CA PRO A 20 -0.51 -20.59 -23.80
C PRO A 20 -1.33 -21.36 -22.76
N LEU A 21 -1.36 -22.68 -22.85
CA LEU A 21 -2.06 -23.56 -21.92
C LEU A 21 -1.43 -23.54 -20.51
N TYR A 22 -0.09 -23.41 -20.40
CA TYR A 22 0.54 -23.29 -19.08
C TYR A 22 0.19 -21.97 -18.38
N VAL A 23 0.14 -20.87 -19.15
CA VAL A 23 -0.26 -19.57 -18.62
C VAL A 23 -1.73 -19.60 -18.22
N LEU A 24 -2.58 -20.15 -19.06
CA LEU A 24 -4.01 -20.31 -18.78
C LEU A 24 -4.23 -21.12 -17.50
N GLU A 25 -3.54 -22.24 -17.34
CA GLU A 25 -3.66 -23.10 -16.18
C GLU A 25 -3.10 -22.42 -14.92
N ALA A 26 -1.98 -21.69 -15.03
CA ALA A 26 -1.42 -20.91 -13.94
C ALA A 26 -2.42 -19.83 -13.46
N ILE A 27 -3.05 -19.09 -14.39
CA ILE A 27 -4.08 -18.09 -14.07
C ILE A 27 -5.29 -18.77 -13.42
N ARG A 28 -5.79 -19.87 -13.98
CA ARG A 28 -6.92 -20.62 -13.45
C ARG A 28 -6.67 -21.13 -12.02
N ARG A 29 -5.48 -21.64 -11.75
CA ARG A 29 -5.08 -22.10 -10.41
C ARG A 29 -4.91 -20.93 -9.44
N THR A 30 -4.34 -19.82 -9.91
CA THR A 30 -4.10 -18.63 -9.10
C THR A 30 -5.40 -17.92 -8.77
N GLY A 31 -6.33 -17.79 -9.70
CA GLY A 31 -7.60 -17.11 -9.51
C GLY A 31 -8.40 -17.63 -8.32
N LYS A 32 -8.35 -18.96 -8.06
CA LYS A 32 -9.01 -19.55 -6.89
C LYS A 32 -8.35 -19.20 -5.55
N LYS A 33 -7.09 -18.77 -5.55
CA LYS A 33 -6.28 -18.45 -4.36
C LYS A 33 -6.00 -16.96 -4.22
N LEU A 34 -6.41 -16.16 -5.20
CA LEU A 34 -6.17 -14.74 -5.27
C LEU A 34 -7.45 -13.97 -4.96
N SER A 35 -7.33 -12.90 -4.20
CA SER A 35 -8.38 -11.90 -4.04
C SER A 35 -7.74 -10.52 -4.15
N ILE A 36 -8.32 -9.69 -5.01
CA ILE A 36 -7.84 -8.35 -5.31
C ILE A 36 -8.95 -7.40 -4.89
N PHE A 37 -8.62 -6.55 -3.93
CA PHE A 37 -9.52 -5.52 -3.46
C PHE A 37 -9.11 -4.18 -4.05
N CYS A 38 -10.03 -3.49 -4.70
CA CYS A 38 -9.79 -2.20 -5.33
C CYS A 38 -10.90 -1.20 -4.97
N ASN A 39 -10.62 0.08 -5.11
CA ASN A 39 -11.64 1.10 -4.89
C ASN A 39 -12.77 0.98 -5.91
N VAL A 40 -14.01 1.13 -5.46
CA VAL A 40 -15.19 1.08 -6.34
C VAL A 40 -15.07 2.08 -7.49
N GLY A 41 -15.40 1.65 -8.70
CA GLY A 41 -15.35 2.47 -9.91
C GLY A 41 -13.95 2.80 -10.42
N CYS A 42 -12.88 2.22 -9.83
CA CYS A 42 -11.50 2.50 -10.23
C CYS A 42 -10.85 1.38 -11.07
N ILE A 43 -11.63 0.40 -11.49
CA ILE A 43 -11.15 -0.66 -12.38
C ILE A 43 -11.01 -0.08 -13.78
N LYS A 44 -9.76 -0.07 -14.30
CA LYS A 44 -9.51 0.28 -15.70
C LYS A 44 -9.31 -1.00 -16.50
N VAL A 45 -10.14 -1.20 -17.50
CA VAL A 45 -9.97 -2.27 -18.47
C VAL A 45 -8.75 -1.93 -19.35
N PRO A 46 -7.77 -2.84 -19.50
CA PRO A 46 -6.63 -2.60 -20.38
C PRO A 46 -7.09 -2.39 -21.82
N LYS A 47 -6.41 -1.49 -22.55
CA LYS A 47 -6.71 -1.21 -23.97
C LYS A 47 -6.54 -2.44 -24.87
N ALA A 48 -5.60 -3.33 -24.52
CA ALA A 48 -5.42 -4.61 -25.20
C ALA A 48 -6.46 -5.61 -24.67
N GLU A 49 -7.39 -5.98 -25.50
CA GLU A 49 -8.39 -6.99 -25.18
C GLU A 49 -7.73 -8.37 -25.03
N SER A 50 -7.63 -8.85 -23.81
CA SER A 50 -7.25 -10.23 -23.54
C SER A 50 -8.40 -10.92 -22.80
N ARG A 51 -8.96 -11.96 -23.43
CA ARG A 51 -9.99 -12.81 -22.82
C ARG A 51 -9.50 -13.49 -21.54
N LEU A 52 -8.18 -13.51 -21.29
CA LEU A 52 -7.58 -14.07 -20.08
C LEU A 52 -7.95 -13.27 -18.83
N TYR A 53 -8.28 -11.98 -18.94
CA TYR A 53 -8.72 -11.18 -17.79
C TYR A 53 -10.03 -11.66 -17.20
N ALA A 54 -10.93 -12.24 -18.01
CA ALA A 54 -12.18 -12.80 -17.54
C ALA A 54 -11.97 -13.95 -16.52
N LEU A 55 -10.84 -14.65 -16.60
CA LEU A 55 -10.51 -15.72 -15.65
C LEU A 55 -10.16 -15.20 -14.23
N LEU A 56 -9.93 -13.91 -14.09
CA LEU A 56 -9.62 -13.24 -12.81
C LEU A 56 -10.78 -12.42 -12.29
N GLU A 57 -11.89 -12.34 -13.02
CA GLU A 57 -13.05 -11.51 -12.66
C GLU A 57 -13.58 -11.86 -11.26
N ASP A 58 -13.74 -13.15 -10.98
CA ASP A 58 -14.19 -13.64 -9.66
C ASP A 58 -13.20 -13.34 -8.51
N SER A 59 -11.99 -12.92 -8.85
CA SER A 59 -10.94 -12.58 -7.87
C SER A 59 -10.92 -11.08 -7.55
N ILE A 60 -11.70 -10.25 -8.24
CA ILE A 60 -11.67 -8.80 -8.09
C ILE A 60 -12.92 -8.34 -7.32
N HIS A 61 -12.68 -7.63 -6.23
CA HIS A 61 -13.73 -7.17 -5.33
C HIS A 61 -13.64 -5.65 -5.17
N GLU A 62 -14.73 -4.96 -5.48
CA GLU A 62 -14.82 -3.51 -5.31
C GLU A 62 -15.13 -3.14 -3.87
N VAL A 63 -14.25 -2.38 -3.25
CA VAL A 63 -14.37 -1.88 -1.88
C VAL A 63 -14.94 -0.48 -1.89
N ARG A 64 -16.00 -0.28 -1.13
CA ARG A 64 -16.57 1.02 -0.85
C ARG A 64 -16.21 1.44 0.57
N MET A 65 -15.61 2.62 0.71
CA MET A 65 -15.33 3.16 2.03
C MET A 65 -16.60 3.67 2.70
N PRO A 66 -16.70 3.58 4.04
CA PRO A 66 -17.88 4.07 4.78
C PRO A 66 -18.15 5.55 4.58
N ASN A 67 -17.09 6.35 4.48
CA ASN A 67 -17.20 7.76 4.12
C ASN A 67 -16.98 7.91 2.61
N TYR A 68 -17.94 8.50 1.89
CA TYR A 68 -17.88 8.69 0.44
C TYR A 68 -16.74 9.60 -0.04
N THR A 69 -16.19 10.42 0.83
CA THR A 69 -15.03 11.26 0.50
C THR A 69 -13.71 10.47 0.57
N ASN A 70 -13.73 9.27 1.14
CA ASN A 70 -12.54 8.46 1.31
C ASN A 70 -12.41 7.43 0.17
N ASN A 71 -11.18 7.24 -0.27
CA ASN A 71 -10.84 6.22 -1.25
C ASN A 71 -10.17 5.02 -0.57
N PHE A 72 -10.50 3.82 -1.04
CA PHE A 72 -9.78 2.61 -0.68
C PHE A 72 -8.51 2.52 -1.54
N HIS A 73 -7.35 2.82 -0.94
CA HIS A 73 -6.11 2.93 -1.71
C HIS A 73 -4.88 2.28 -1.04
N PRO A 74 -5.00 1.17 -0.31
CA PRO A 74 -3.83 0.48 0.22
C PRO A 74 -3.05 -0.20 -0.91
N LYS A 75 -1.73 -0.33 -0.72
CA LYS A 75 -0.83 -1.08 -1.57
C LYS A 75 -0.20 -2.17 -0.74
N LEU A 76 -1.01 -3.16 -0.43
CA LEU A 76 -0.72 -4.19 0.54
C LEU A 76 -0.93 -5.57 -0.10
N TRP A 77 0.04 -6.47 0.11
CA TRP A 77 -0.10 -7.87 -0.17
C TRP A 77 -0.04 -8.65 1.13
N VAL A 78 -0.97 -9.55 1.32
CA VAL A 78 -0.95 -10.52 2.41
C VAL A 78 -0.92 -11.90 1.78
N LEU A 79 0.18 -12.61 1.96
CA LEU A 79 0.46 -13.89 1.33
C LEU A 79 0.56 -14.96 2.42
N GLN A 80 -0.08 -16.11 2.18
CA GLN A 80 0.01 -17.26 3.05
C GLN A 80 0.67 -18.42 2.32
N TYR A 81 1.68 -19.00 2.94
CA TYR A 81 2.40 -20.15 2.43
C TYR A 81 2.24 -21.33 3.39
N HIS A 82 2.13 -22.52 2.83
CA HIS A 82 2.12 -23.76 3.59
C HIS A 82 3.36 -24.56 3.23
N ASN A 83 4.16 -24.91 4.22
CA ASN A 83 5.26 -25.83 4.02
C ASN A 83 4.69 -27.25 3.89
N ILE A 84 4.96 -27.89 2.75
CA ILE A 84 4.44 -29.23 2.45
C ILE A 84 5.15 -30.35 3.25
N HIS A 85 6.31 -30.07 3.83
CA HIS A 85 7.10 -31.06 4.55
C HIS A 85 6.78 -31.11 6.05
N ASP A 86 6.60 -29.96 6.68
CA ASP A 86 6.41 -29.85 8.13
C ASP A 86 5.06 -29.23 8.53
N GLY A 87 4.25 -28.85 7.55
CA GLY A 87 2.91 -28.26 7.75
C GLY A 87 2.92 -26.84 8.34
N ARG A 88 4.09 -26.24 8.59
CA ARG A 88 4.15 -24.87 9.11
C ARG A 88 3.54 -23.88 8.12
N VAL A 89 2.91 -22.86 8.68
CA VAL A 89 2.29 -21.77 7.91
C VAL A 89 3.11 -20.51 8.09
N LEU A 90 3.47 -19.88 6.98
CA LEU A 90 4.15 -18.58 6.94
C LEU A 90 3.18 -17.52 6.39
N ILE A 91 3.10 -16.39 7.07
CA ILE A 91 2.44 -15.19 6.57
C ILE A 91 3.52 -14.21 6.13
N LYS A 92 3.37 -13.68 4.91
CA LYS A 92 4.20 -12.60 4.39
C LYS A 92 3.33 -11.39 4.09
N ILE A 93 3.75 -10.23 4.57
CA ILE A 93 3.12 -8.93 4.32
C ILE A 93 4.09 -8.09 3.51
N VAL A 94 3.61 -7.53 2.40
CA VAL A 94 4.39 -6.60 1.57
C VAL A 94 3.59 -5.31 1.44
N THR A 95 4.18 -4.21 1.86
CA THR A 95 3.62 -2.87 1.71
C THR A 95 4.42 -2.10 0.69
N LEU A 96 3.74 -1.44 -0.23
CA LEU A 96 4.33 -0.70 -1.34
C LEU A 96 3.87 0.76 -1.29
N SER A 97 4.70 1.69 -1.69
CA SER A 97 4.32 3.10 -1.79
C SER A 97 3.48 3.38 -3.04
N ARG A 98 3.49 2.51 -4.04
CA ARG A 98 2.70 2.62 -5.28
C ARG A 98 2.11 1.29 -5.72
N ASN A 99 1.24 1.34 -6.74
CA ASN A 99 0.77 0.14 -7.42
C ASN A 99 1.90 -0.50 -8.24
N LEU A 100 1.77 -1.80 -8.56
CA LEU A 100 2.66 -2.46 -9.50
C LEU A 100 2.43 -1.91 -10.91
N THR A 101 3.27 -0.98 -11.32
CA THR A 101 3.25 -0.33 -12.64
C THR A 101 4.63 -0.42 -13.28
N PHE A 102 4.73 -0.22 -14.60
CA PHE A 102 6.00 -0.27 -15.33
C PHE A 102 6.77 1.05 -15.33
N ASP A 103 6.22 2.10 -14.73
CA ASP A 103 6.92 3.38 -14.70
C ASP A 103 8.21 3.30 -13.85
N GLN A 104 9.16 4.18 -14.13
CA GLN A 104 10.47 4.24 -13.48
C GLN A 104 10.50 5.19 -12.28
N SER A 105 9.36 5.47 -11.67
CA SER A 105 9.27 6.33 -10.49
C SER A 105 9.96 5.70 -9.29
N MET A 106 10.47 6.55 -8.41
CA MET A 106 10.98 6.11 -7.11
C MET A 106 9.87 5.48 -6.28
N ASP A 107 10.12 4.32 -5.72
CA ASP A 107 9.17 3.56 -4.92
C ASP A 107 9.85 2.98 -3.67
N VAL A 108 9.06 2.78 -2.63
CA VAL A 108 9.49 2.12 -1.40
C VAL A 108 8.66 0.87 -1.20
N ALA A 109 9.33 -0.23 -0.94
CA ALA A 109 8.70 -1.51 -0.59
C ALA A 109 9.26 -2.00 0.73
N VAL A 110 8.39 -2.44 1.60
CA VAL A 110 8.75 -3.10 2.86
C VAL A 110 8.05 -4.43 2.90
N ASP A 111 8.81 -5.49 3.13
CA ASP A 111 8.26 -6.82 3.36
C ASP A 111 8.68 -7.35 4.72
N MET A 112 7.79 -8.13 5.30
CA MET A 112 8.01 -8.83 6.55
C MET A 112 7.31 -10.17 6.50
N ASP A 113 7.90 -11.18 7.12
CA ASP A 113 7.32 -12.51 7.22
C ASP A 113 7.37 -13.05 8.64
N GLY A 114 6.51 -14.02 8.94
CA GLY A 114 6.50 -14.66 10.25
C GLY A 114 5.71 -15.95 10.23
N PHE A 115 6.13 -16.88 11.08
CA PHE A 115 5.43 -18.15 11.24
C PHE A 115 4.21 -18.01 12.13
N VAL A 116 3.18 -18.76 11.79
CA VAL A 116 1.95 -18.86 12.59
C VAL A 116 2.21 -19.75 13.79
N GLY A 117 1.96 -19.20 14.97
CA GLY A 117 2.10 -19.91 16.24
C GLY A 117 0.77 -20.34 16.84
N SER A 118 0.81 -20.72 18.11
CA SER A 118 -0.37 -21.20 18.85
C SER A 118 -1.17 -20.09 19.51
N THR A 119 -0.55 -18.96 19.82
CA THR A 119 -1.14 -17.85 20.58
C THR A 119 -1.46 -16.65 19.70
N ILE A 120 -2.45 -15.89 20.09
CA ILE A 120 -2.80 -14.63 19.42
C ILE A 120 -1.81 -13.55 19.83
N ASN A 121 -1.26 -12.84 18.84
CA ASN A 121 -0.45 -11.65 19.04
C ASN A 121 -1.32 -10.39 18.83
N PRO A 122 -1.58 -9.58 19.86
CA PRO A 122 -2.42 -8.37 19.74
C PRO A 122 -1.91 -7.35 18.73
N LYS A 123 -0.60 -7.28 18.48
CA LYS A 123 -0.01 -6.38 17.49
C LYS A 123 -0.50 -6.64 16.05
N ASN A 124 -0.94 -7.85 15.77
CA ASN A 124 -1.43 -8.24 14.45
C ASN A 124 -2.93 -7.99 14.26
N GLN A 125 -3.63 -7.59 15.34
CA GLN A 125 -5.08 -7.35 15.28
C GLN A 125 -5.46 -6.32 14.20
N PRO A 126 -4.75 -5.18 14.02
CA PRO A 126 -5.14 -4.20 12.99
C PRO A 126 -5.10 -4.74 11.56
N ILE A 127 -4.15 -5.61 11.21
CA ILE A 127 -4.15 -6.27 9.89
C ILE A 127 -5.30 -7.28 9.76
N ALA A 128 -5.58 -8.04 10.81
CA ALA A 128 -6.74 -8.94 10.85
C ALA A 128 -8.05 -8.16 10.70
N ASP A 129 -8.15 -6.99 11.30
CA ASP A 129 -9.28 -6.07 11.18
C ASP A 129 -9.43 -5.55 9.74
N LEU A 130 -8.34 -5.18 9.09
CA LEU A 130 -8.36 -4.78 7.67
C LEU A 130 -8.85 -5.94 6.78
N LEU A 131 -8.34 -7.14 6.98
CA LEU A 131 -8.79 -8.33 6.24
C LEU A 131 -10.27 -8.62 6.51
N THR A 132 -10.73 -8.48 7.75
CA THR A 132 -12.14 -8.61 8.12
C THR A 132 -13.00 -7.56 7.42
N PHE A 133 -12.53 -6.31 7.37
CA PHE A 133 -13.21 -5.22 6.68
C PHE A 133 -13.34 -5.51 5.19
N VAL A 134 -12.25 -5.85 4.50
CA VAL A 134 -12.30 -6.08 3.04
C VAL A 134 -13.07 -7.36 2.69
N SER A 135 -13.03 -8.38 3.54
CA SER A 135 -13.76 -9.63 3.31
C SER A 135 -15.27 -9.46 3.14
N GLN A 136 -15.86 -8.36 3.68
CA GLN A 136 -17.30 -8.11 3.54
C GLN A 136 -17.74 -7.82 2.10
N PHE A 137 -16.79 -7.47 1.23
CA PHE A 137 -17.03 -7.15 -0.19
C PHE A 137 -16.90 -8.37 -1.11
N ASP A 138 -16.51 -9.52 -0.57
CA ASP A 138 -16.58 -10.80 -1.28
C ASP A 138 -17.85 -11.57 -0.85
N SER A 139 -18.57 -12.14 -1.81
CA SER A 139 -19.72 -13.00 -1.56
C SER A 139 -19.34 -14.22 -0.73
N ASN A 140 -18.12 -14.74 -0.86
CA ASN A 140 -17.60 -15.88 -0.12
C ASN A 140 -16.66 -15.46 1.04
N LYS A 141 -17.23 -14.75 2.01
CA LYS A 141 -16.48 -14.25 3.20
C LYS A 141 -15.75 -15.35 3.98
N ASN A 142 -16.26 -16.58 3.94
CA ASN A 142 -15.71 -17.67 4.74
C ASN A 142 -14.32 -18.10 4.30
N ARG A 143 -13.93 -17.81 3.05
CA ARG A 143 -12.59 -18.14 2.53
C ARG A 143 -11.47 -17.42 3.25
N TYR A 144 -11.75 -16.28 3.90
CA TYR A 144 -10.75 -15.47 4.60
C TYR A 144 -10.57 -15.84 6.06
N LYS A 145 -11.48 -16.61 6.66
CA LYS A 145 -11.44 -16.92 8.10
C LYS A 145 -10.10 -17.50 8.56
N GLN A 146 -9.59 -18.48 7.80
CA GLN A 146 -8.32 -19.11 8.15
C GLN A 146 -7.14 -18.16 8.00
N LEU A 147 -7.11 -17.34 6.95
CA LEU A 147 -6.08 -16.32 6.75
C LEU A 147 -6.10 -15.29 7.88
N ILE A 148 -7.27 -14.78 8.23
CA ILE A 148 -7.45 -13.79 9.31
C ILE A 148 -6.96 -14.37 10.64
N GLU A 149 -7.35 -15.60 10.95
CA GLU A 149 -6.91 -16.26 12.18
C GLU A 149 -5.41 -16.54 12.19
N ASN A 150 -4.83 -16.96 11.07
CA ASN A 150 -3.40 -17.18 10.94
C ASN A 150 -2.61 -15.87 11.10
N VAL A 151 -3.07 -14.78 10.50
CA VAL A 151 -2.44 -13.46 10.69
C VAL A 151 -2.43 -13.05 12.16
N ARG A 152 -3.52 -13.25 12.89
CA ARG A 152 -3.60 -12.95 14.33
C ARG A 152 -2.62 -13.77 15.16
N ARG A 153 -2.25 -14.97 14.69
CA ARG A 153 -1.37 -15.92 15.38
C ARG A 153 0.09 -15.89 14.93
N VAL A 154 0.47 -14.98 14.05
CA VAL A 154 1.90 -14.78 13.76
C VAL A 154 2.57 -14.33 15.06
N GLU A 155 3.55 -15.12 15.53
CA GLU A 155 4.22 -14.85 16.81
C GLU A 155 5.00 -13.54 16.76
N ARG A 156 5.79 -13.36 15.72
CA ARG A 156 6.54 -12.15 15.41
C ARG A 156 6.81 -12.10 13.91
N PHE A 157 6.71 -10.91 13.33
CA PHE A 157 7.23 -10.68 11.99
C PHE A 157 8.74 -10.38 12.05
N ASN A 158 9.49 -11.00 11.14
CA ASN A 158 10.89 -10.67 10.90
C ASN A 158 10.97 -9.30 10.25
N LEU A 159 11.77 -8.43 10.83
CA LEU A 159 11.99 -7.07 10.38
C LEU A 159 13.37 -6.95 9.74
N LEU A 160 13.59 -5.88 9.00
CA LEU A 160 14.93 -5.48 8.59
C LEU A 160 15.76 -5.10 9.83
N ASP A 161 17.07 -5.33 9.80
CA ASP A 161 18.00 -5.15 10.94
C ASP A 161 18.01 -3.75 11.56
N CYS A 162 17.50 -2.75 10.84
CA CYS A 162 17.41 -1.38 11.33
C CYS A 162 16.12 -1.07 12.12
N PHE A 163 15.20 -2.04 12.26
CA PHE A 163 13.95 -1.87 12.97
C PHE A 163 13.80 -2.87 14.10
N ASP A 164 13.46 -2.38 15.30
CA ASP A 164 13.26 -3.20 16.49
C ASP A 164 11.83 -3.70 16.63
N ASP A 165 10.85 -2.96 16.07
CA ASP A 165 9.43 -3.24 16.26
C ASP A 165 8.58 -2.77 15.06
N TYR A 166 7.29 -3.16 15.05
CA TYR A 166 6.31 -2.80 14.03
C TYR A 166 4.95 -2.50 14.64
N GLU A 167 4.20 -1.67 13.97
CA GLU A 167 2.78 -1.42 14.22
C GLU A 167 2.02 -1.33 12.89
N PHE A 168 0.74 -1.72 12.90
CA PHE A 168 -0.14 -1.60 11.74
C PHE A 168 -1.26 -0.58 12.03
N HIS A 169 -1.46 0.38 11.16
CA HIS A 169 -2.46 1.43 11.33
C HIS A 169 -3.34 1.58 10.07
N PRO A 170 -4.30 0.67 9.83
CA PRO A 170 -5.24 0.81 8.73
C PRO A 170 -6.24 1.94 9.02
N PHE A 171 -6.26 2.95 8.16
CA PHE A 171 -7.12 4.11 8.32
C PHE A 171 -8.51 3.92 7.69
N GLY A 172 -9.53 4.54 8.28
CA GLY A 172 -10.89 4.63 7.73
C GLY A 172 -11.77 3.41 7.93
N ILE A 173 -11.26 2.33 8.53
CA ILE A 173 -12.02 1.09 8.75
C ILE A 173 -12.67 1.00 10.14
N TYR A 174 -12.24 1.84 11.09
CA TYR A 174 -12.74 1.84 12.46
C TYR A 174 -13.89 2.81 12.69
N GLY A 175 -14.72 2.51 13.67
CA GLY A 175 -15.79 3.37 14.15
C GLY A 175 -17.18 2.75 14.02
N LYS A 176 -18.22 3.59 14.03
CA LYS A 176 -19.62 3.13 13.90
C LYS A 176 -19.93 2.73 12.46
N ASN A 177 -20.91 1.82 12.30
CA ASN A 177 -21.44 1.48 10.99
C ASN A 177 -22.02 2.72 10.30
N ASP A 178 -21.75 2.83 9.01
CA ASP A 178 -22.20 3.94 8.19
C ASP A 178 -22.64 3.40 6.81
N ASN A 179 -23.77 3.89 6.32
CA ASN A 179 -24.32 3.53 5.00
C ASN A 179 -24.36 2.02 4.68
N GLY A 180 -24.65 1.19 5.69
CA GLY A 180 -24.70 -0.27 5.53
C GLY A 180 -23.35 -0.97 5.45
N ILE A 181 -22.26 -0.23 5.48
CA ILE A 181 -20.89 -0.77 5.50
C ILE A 181 -20.47 -0.93 6.96
N LYS A 182 -20.17 -2.17 7.34
CA LYS A 182 -19.73 -2.46 8.72
C LYS A 182 -18.30 -2.01 8.93
N LYS A 183 -18.12 -1.02 9.79
CA LYS A 183 -16.80 -0.66 10.31
C LYS A 183 -16.40 -1.63 11.42
N VAL A 184 -15.11 -1.78 11.62
CA VAL A 184 -14.57 -2.57 12.73
C VAL A 184 -14.74 -1.79 14.03
N SER A 185 -15.25 -2.42 15.07
CA SER A 185 -15.66 -1.74 16.31
C SER A 185 -14.54 -1.41 17.30
N THR A 186 -13.38 -2.05 17.16
CA THR A 186 -12.26 -1.90 18.10
C THR A 186 -11.51 -0.59 17.91
N LYS A 187 -11.52 0.27 18.94
CA LYS A 187 -10.75 1.52 18.98
C LYS A 187 -9.35 1.34 19.57
N GLU A 188 -9.09 0.25 20.25
CA GLU A 188 -7.93 0.07 21.13
C GLU A 188 -6.57 0.05 20.41
N HIS A 189 -6.57 -0.18 19.09
CA HIS A 189 -5.34 -0.30 18.29
C HIS A 189 -5.22 0.75 17.20
N HIS A 190 -6.07 1.79 17.23
CA HIS A 190 -6.10 2.79 16.17
C HIS A 190 -5.46 4.10 16.64
N LYS A 191 -4.29 4.40 16.10
CA LYS A 191 -3.68 5.73 16.19
C LYS A 191 -4.08 6.56 14.96
N THR A 192 -4.41 7.81 15.17
CA THR A 192 -4.50 8.79 14.09
C THR A 192 -3.10 9.11 13.56
N PRO A 193 -2.94 9.61 12.33
CA PRO A 193 -1.63 10.05 11.83
C PRO A 193 -0.92 11.00 12.80
N ARG A 194 -1.68 11.91 13.42
CA ARG A 194 -1.18 12.83 14.42
C ARG A 194 -0.60 12.13 15.65
N GLU A 195 -1.28 11.12 16.18
CA GLU A 195 -0.81 10.35 17.32
C GLU A 195 0.42 9.50 16.99
N MET A 196 0.53 9.04 15.74
CA MET A 196 1.68 8.27 15.26
C MET A 196 2.98 9.09 15.26
N PHE A 197 2.89 10.36 14.89
CA PHE A 197 4.06 11.22 14.73
C PHE A 197 4.32 12.16 15.92
N ARG A 198 3.51 12.07 16.97
CA ARG A 198 3.62 12.97 18.13
C ARG A 198 4.98 12.92 18.81
N ASP A 199 5.53 11.73 18.96
CA ASP A 199 6.73 11.49 19.75
C ASP A 199 7.98 11.20 18.88
N CYS A 200 7.93 11.50 17.57
CA CYS A 200 9.06 11.28 16.70
C CYS A 200 10.12 12.40 16.82
N TYR A 201 11.40 12.03 16.85
CA TYR A 201 12.51 13.00 16.87
C TYR A 201 12.64 13.74 15.56
N ALA A 202 12.47 13.04 14.44
CA ALA A 202 12.53 13.62 13.10
C ALA A 202 11.36 13.16 12.26
N LEU A 203 10.79 14.07 11.48
CA LEU A 203 9.71 13.80 10.52
C LEU A 203 10.26 13.99 9.10
N PHE A 204 10.27 12.92 8.34
CA PHE A 204 10.63 12.91 6.94
C PHE A 204 9.41 12.54 6.10
N VAL A 205 8.97 13.46 5.26
CA VAL A 205 7.78 13.29 4.42
C VAL A 205 8.18 13.31 2.95
N VAL A 206 7.85 12.26 2.23
CA VAL A 206 7.99 12.20 0.77
C VAL A 206 6.60 12.04 0.16
N SER A 207 6.11 13.05 -0.51
CA SER A 207 4.79 12.98 -1.15
C SER A 207 4.70 13.92 -2.35
N PRO A 208 4.27 13.42 -3.52
CA PRO A 208 4.07 14.26 -4.70
C PRO A 208 2.80 15.12 -4.59
N PHE A 209 1.88 14.74 -3.71
CA PHE A 209 0.60 15.42 -3.51
C PHE A 209 0.47 15.80 -2.05
N LEU A 210 0.22 17.07 -1.80
CA LEU A 210 0.07 17.60 -0.46
C LEU A 210 -1.32 18.23 -0.30
N SER A 211 -1.92 18.01 0.85
CA SER A 211 -3.12 18.70 1.28
C SER A 211 -2.75 19.66 2.42
N GLU A 212 -3.09 20.93 2.29
CA GLU A 212 -2.86 21.91 3.35
C GLU A 212 -3.51 21.52 4.67
N THR A 213 -4.70 20.90 4.59
CA THR A 213 -5.41 20.42 5.78
C THR A 213 -4.63 19.30 6.47
N VAL A 214 -4.20 18.28 5.73
CA VAL A 214 -3.44 17.16 6.30
C VAL A 214 -2.11 17.63 6.87
N ILE A 215 -1.40 18.51 6.17
CA ILE A 215 -0.14 19.08 6.67
C ILE A 215 -0.38 19.94 7.90
N GLY A 216 -1.45 20.77 7.89
CA GLY A 216 -1.85 21.55 9.06
C GLY A 216 -2.16 20.65 10.26
N ASP A 217 -2.96 19.61 10.07
CA ASP A 217 -3.33 18.68 11.13
C ASP A 217 -2.10 17.90 11.66
N LEU A 218 -1.15 17.57 10.81
CA LEU A 218 0.10 16.92 11.23
C LEU A 218 1.02 17.85 12.01
N LEU A 219 1.05 19.14 11.71
CA LEU A 219 2.05 20.09 12.22
C LEU A 219 1.51 21.11 13.22
N ASP A 220 0.21 21.41 13.22
CA ASP A 220 -0.35 22.49 14.05
C ASP A 220 -0.28 22.20 15.57
N ASP A 221 -0.26 20.94 15.99
CA ASP A 221 -0.06 20.60 17.40
C ASP A 221 1.39 20.84 17.86
N TYR A 222 2.33 20.71 16.97
CA TYR A 222 3.74 21.00 17.26
C TYR A 222 4.01 22.50 17.44
N SER A 223 3.08 23.37 17.02
CA SER A 223 3.18 24.82 17.23
C SER A 223 2.78 25.26 18.63
N LYS A 224 1.98 24.44 19.34
CA LYS A 224 1.43 24.78 20.65
C LYS A 224 2.35 24.38 21.82
N SER A 225 3.29 23.47 21.58
CA SER A 225 4.25 23.05 22.58
C SER A 225 5.60 22.88 21.90
N PRO A 226 6.52 23.88 22.02
CA PRO A 226 7.83 23.83 21.39
C PRO A 226 8.70 22.63 21.81
N GLU A 227 8.37 22.02 22.94
CA GLU A 227 9.08 20.87 23.50
C GLU A 227 8.51 19.52 23.01
N SER A 228 7.32 19.50 22.43
CA SER A 228 6.68 18.30 21.91
C SER A 228 6.64 18.31 20.38
N GLY A 229 7.21 17.29 19.76
CA GLY A 229 7.19 17.10 18.32
C GLY A 229 8.57 17.00 17.70
N PRO A 230 8.67 16.64 16.41
CA PRO A 230 9.94 16.39 15.75
C PRO A 230 10.83 17.63 15.76
N VAL A 231 12.07 17.43 16.19
CA VAL A 231 13.10 18.47 16.24
C VAL A 231 13.51 18.88 14.83
N LYS A 232 13.45 17.94 13.88
CA LYS A 232 13.80 18.17 12.47
C LYS A 232 12.65 17.71 11.58
N ARG A 233 12.31 18.53 10.58
CA ARG A 233 11.26 18.21 9.62
C ARG A 233 11.77 18.41 8.20
N CYS A 234 11.62 17.39 7.40
CA CYS A 234 12.03 17.38 6.01
C CYS A 234 10.85 17.01 5.12
N LEU A 235 10.59 17.82 4.13
CA LEU A 235 9.59 17.55 3.09
C LEU A 235 10.25 17.44 1.74
N ILE A 236 10.03 16.34 1.04
CA ILE A 236 10.37 16.19 -0.39
C ILE A 236 9.08 16.09 -1.19
N THR A 237 8.91 17.00 -2.16
CA THR A 237 7.68 17.08 -2.93
C THR A 237 7.93 17.68 -4.32
N ARG A 238 6.87 17.87 -5.09
CA ARG A 238 6.89 18.66 -6.33
C ARG A 238 6.78 20.15 -6.00
N ASP A 239 7.41 21.00 -6.81
CA ASP A 239 7.31 22.45 -6.69
C ASP A 239 5.86 22.95 -6.74
N THR A 240 5.06 22.40 -7.66
CA THR A 240 3.63 22.73 -7.83
C THR A 240 2.75 22.39 -6.63
N SER A 241 3.25 21.57 -5.71
CA SER A 241 2.53 21.16 -4.50
C SER A 241 2.85 22.03 -3.29
N VAL A 242 3.83 22.93 -3.36
CA VAL A 242 4.24 23.80 -2.25
C VAL A 242 3.42 25.09 -2.27
N THR A 243 2.43 25.17 -1.39
CA THR A 243 1.74 26.42 -1.13
C THR A 243 2.45 27.24 -0.05
N LYS A 244 2.11 28.53 0.07
CA LYS A 244 2.64 29.38 1.14
C LYS A 244 2.40 28.76 2.53
N ARG A 245 1.25 28.22 2.78
CA ARG A 245 0.89 27.61 4.07
C ARG A 245 1.78 26.38 4.37
N ILE A 246 2.03 25.57 3.37
CA ILE A 246 2.93 24.40 3.51
C ILE A 246 4.38 24.87 3.74
N TYR A 247 4.81 25.87 2.99
CA TYR A 247 6.13 26.47 3.17
C TYR A 247 6.30 27.00 4.60
N ASP A 248 5.36 27.81 5.06
CA ASP A 248 5.40 28.38 6.40
C ASP A 248 5.37 27.28 7.50
N ALA A 249 4.71 26.14 7.25
CA ALA A 249 4.65 25.03 8.19
C ALA A 249 5.98 24.29 8.34
N PHE A 250 6.74 24.14 7.26
CA PHE A 250 8.03 23.42 7.23
C PHE A 250 9.26 24.32 7.31
N ASN A 251 9.10 25.61 7.58
CA ASN A 251 10.22 26.56 7.66
C ASN A 251 10.16 27.37 8.96
N ARG A 252 9.72 26.76 10.05
CA ARG A 252 9.54 27.45 11.35
C ARG A 252 10.70 27.27 12.31
N ARG A 253 11.56 26.30 12.07
CA ARG A 253 12.64 25.92 13.00
C ARG A 253 13.96 25.77 12.24
N GLU A 254 15.05 26.00 12.93
CA GLU A 254 16.37 25.67 12.43
C GLU A 254 16.47 24.15 12.20
N GLY A 255 16.88 23.75 11.01
CA GLY A 255 16.95 22.35 10.60
C GLY A 255 15.70 21.82 9.88
N ASP A 256 14.62 22.61 9.75
CA ASP A 256 13.52 22.31 8.84
C ASP A 256 13.97 22.50 7.39
N GLY A 257 13.37 21.77 6.45
CA GLY A 257 13.68 21.93 5.04
C GLY A 257 12.61 21.40 4.12
N ILE A 258 12.46 22.08 2.98
CA ILE A 258 11.64 21.64 1.85
C ILE A 258 12.57 21.45 0.67
N TRP A 259 12.54 20.26 0.10
CA TRP A 259 13.22 19.93 -1.14
C TRP A 259 12.19 19.67 -2.22
N VAL A 260 12.35 20.34 -3.33
CA VAL A 260 11.53 20.11 -4.51
C VAL A 260 12.33 19.32 -5.54
N ILE A 261 11.65 18.37 -6.18
CA ILE A 261 12.26 17.61 -7.25
C ILE A 261 12.47 18.54 -8.43
N ASN A 262 13.65 18.45 -9.01
CA ASN A 262 13.97 19.21 -10.22
C ASN A 262 12.93 18.85 -11.32
N PRO A 263 12.16 19.82 -11.84
CA PRO A 263 11.19 19.58 -12.88
C PRO A 263 11.77 18.92 -14.13
N ALA A 264 13.02 19.14 -14.45
CA ALA A 264 13.70 18.49 -15.55
C ALA A 264 13.82 16.96 -15.42
N LEU A 265 13.72 16.42 -14.19
CA LEU A 265 13.68 14.97 -13.95
C LEU A 265 12.28 14.39 -14.12
N SER A 266 11.25 15.22 -14.11
CA SER A 266 9.84 14.82 -14.25
C SER A 266 9.23 15.18 -15.60
N SER A 267 9.94 15.93 -16.46
CA SER A 267 9.46 16.32 -17.80
C SER A 267 9.67 15.21 -18.81
N ASN A 268 8.69 15.06 -19.71
CA ASN A 268 8.76 14.14 -20.87
C ASN A 268 9.76 14.59 -21.95
N ASP A 269 10.44 15.71 -21.78
CA ASP A 269 11.34 16.31 -22.78
C ASP A 269 12.64 15.53 -22.99
N ALA A 270 12.85 14.43 -22.26
CA ALA A 270 13.98 13.50 -22.50
C ALA A 270 13.68 12.45 -23.59
N LEU A 271 12.63 12.62 -24.40
CA LEU A 271 12.17 11.65 -25.40
C LEU A 271 12.48 12.08 -26.85
N GLU A 272 13.62 12.71 -27.11
CA GLU A 272 14.11 12.94 -28.46
C GLU A 272 15.31 12.06 -28.83
N ASP A 273 15.26 10.76 -28.57
CA ASP A 273 16.11 9.80 -29.31
C ASP A 273 15.46 8.43 -29.33
N GLY A 274 14.97 8.11 -30.47
CA GLY A 274 14.73 6.90 -31.25
C GLY A 274 14.51 5.52 -30.62
N ASP A 275 14.38 5.35 -29.32
CA ASP A 275 14.15 4.06 -28.69
C ASP A 275 12.68 3.83 -28.38
N THR A 276 12.14 2.77 -28.97
CA THR A 276 10.74 2.33 -28.97
C THR A 276 10.19 1.80 -27.63
N PHE A 277 10.89 1.98 -26.55
CA PHE A 277 10.38 1.80 -25.20
C PHE A 277 10.12 3.18 -24.58
N GLY A 278 8.87 3.63 -24.62
CA GLY A 278 8.45 4.89 -24.03
C GLY A 278 8.88 4.99 -22.55
N TYR A 279 9.91 5.76 -22.28
CA TYR A 279 10.30 6.13 -20.92
C TYR A 279 9.19 7.00 -20.34
N ALA A 280 8.36 6.41 -19.51
CA ALA A 280 7.42 7.18 -18.70
C ALA A 280 8.21 8.16 -17.83
N SER A 281 7.72 9.41 -17.73
CA SER A 281 8.34 10.44 -16.91
C SER A 281 8.70 9.89 -15.52
N ARG A 282 9.93 10.14 -15.07
CA ARG A 282 10.38 9.80 -13.72
C ARG A 282 9.71 10.75 -12.75
N ASP A 283 8.66 10.29 -12.12
CA ASP A 283 7.92 11.08 -11.15
C ASP A 283 8.05 10.48 -9.75
N ILE A 284 7.82 11.27 -8.71
CA ILE A 284 7.64 10.70 -7.37
C ILE A 284 6.23 10.13 -7.30
N HIS A 285 6.13 8.83 -7.10
CA HIS A 285 4.91 8.17 -6.63
C HIS A 285 5.01 7.72 -5.18
N ALA A 286 6.19 7.76 -4.59
CA ALA A 286 6.41 7.43 -3.19
C ALA A 286 5.51 8.28 -2.28
N LYS A 287 4.88 7.63 -1.33
CA LYS A 287 4.09 8.23 -0.25
C LYS A 287 4.63 7.64 1.05
N VAL A 288 5.71 8.23 1.54
CA VAL A 288 6.46 7.78 2.72
C VAL A 288 6.44 8.86 3.79
#